data_01174a0f436f3ba39adf1d18146e8f97
#
_entry.id   01174a0f436f3ba39adf1d18146e8f97
#
_cell.length_a   1.000
_cell.length_b   1.000
_cell.length_c   1.000
_cell.angle_alpha   90.00
_cell.angle_beta   90.00
_cell.angle_gamma   90.00
#
_symmetry.space_group_name_H-M   'P 1'
#
loop_
_entity.id
_entity.type
_entity.pdbx_description
1 polymer ?
#
loop_
_entity_poly.entity_id
_entity_poly.type
_entity_poly.pdbx_seq_one_letter_code
_entity_poly.pdbx_strand_id
1 'polypeptide(L)'
;MTTAASQAGEQIARIEALAVELGLDFYPVDFELVPNSFMTEIAVYGLPVRMRHWSFGVRYIHQLVRQRMGNSRIFEVMFPGDPCHAYMVDSNSPAENTLVTAHVLGHADFVKNNQLFASFTAMAGSRILEQSAARAHRIEDAFSRHGQERVEAILDAALALEAHIDIGQHLYRPPYPAPAAPPSPDLPGAFSRRYQDLPGEPPPSVPAAPPLHPAIPPHPEYDLLWFMAQHGPELEDWERDIFLAVREEAFYFYPVFACQIMNEGWASYWHARLLREADFLPHSLYVSAIKSHSDVVRPFAGEHQLALSVNPYHLGFSMWENIIEKRGIAAARDICREEDDFGFIRNYLDQELADQLDLFVYESRKDGETRIANRDIHAIREAILG
;
A
#
# COMPACT_ATOMS: atom_id res chain seq x y z
N MET A 1 -32.71 -15.65 10.37
CA MET A 1 -31.59 -14.92 9.76
C MET A 1 -31.54 -13.45 10.17
N THR A 2 -32.66 -12.76 10.41
CA THR A 2 -32.72 -11.34 10.79
C THR A 2 -32.17 -11.01 12.21
N THR A 3 -32.17 -11.96 13.15
CA THR A 3 -31.71 -11.71 14.54
C THR A 3 -30.18 -11.70 14.68
N ALA A 4 -29.43 -12.54 13.98
CA ALA A 4 -27.95 -12.60 14.09
C ALA A 4 -27.28 -11.40 13.43
N ALA A 5 -27.73 -10.98 12.26
CA ALA A 5 -27.23 -9.78 11.59
C ALA A 5 -27.53 -8.49 12.38
N SER A 6 -28.71 -8.42 13.03
CA SER A 6 -29.06 -7.31 13.93
C SER A 6 -28.17 -7.26 15.17
N GLN A 7 -27.85 -8.41 15.76
CA GLN A 7 -26.94 -8.48 16.93
C GLN A 7 -25.52 -8.11 16.58
N ALA A 8 -25.03 -8.54 15.41
CA ALA A 8 -23.70 -8.16 14.94
C ALA A 8 -23.59 -6.63 14.71
N GLY A 9 -24.59 -6.03 14.07
CA GLY A 9 -24.63 -4.57 13.87
C GLY A 9 -24.69 -3.77 15.17
N GLU A 10 -25.47 -4.23 16.17
CA GLU A 10 -25.51 -3.60 17.49
C GLU A 10 -24.14 -3.69 18.21
N GLN A 11 -23.46 -4.81 18.07
CA GLN A 11 -22.16 -5.03 18.68
C GLN A 11 -21.08 -4.14 18.02
N ILE A 12 -21.09 -4.04 16.69
CA ILE A 12 -20.21 -3.13 15.95
C ILE A 12 -20.41 -1.69 16.46
N ALA A 13 -21.64 -1.20 16.49
CA ALA A 13 -21.93 0.16 16.94
C ALA A 13 -21.47 0.44 18.38
N ARG A 14 -21.53 -0.56 19.27
CA ARG A 14 -21.03 -0.41 20.65
C ARG A 14 -19.52 -0.34 20.72
N ILE A 15 -18.80 -1.10 19.89
CA ILE A 15 -17.33 -1.05 19.82
C ILE A 15 -16.89 0.27 19.20
N GLU A 16 -17.57 0.77 18.17
CA GLU A 16 -17.31 2.09 17.58
C GLU A 16 -17.50 3.22 18.60
N ALA A 17 -18.59 3.20 19.36
CA ALA A 17 -18.84 4.18 20.41
C ALA A 17 -17.72 4.16 21.48
N LEU A 18 -17.28 2.99 21.92
CA LEU A 18 -16.18 2.83 22.86
C LEU A 18 -14.86 3.32 22.25
N ALA A 19 -14.60 3.05 20.96
CA ALA A 19 -13.40 3.52 20.27
C ALA A 19 -13.32 5.05 20.26
N VAL A 20 -14.42 5.75 19.98
CA VAL A 20 -14.53 7.21 20.07
C VAL A 20 -14.31 7.70 21.50
N GLU A 21 -14.90 7.05 22.51
CA GLU A 21 -14.72 7.38 23.91
C GLU A 21 -13.24 7.27 24.35
N LEU A 22 -12.54 6.27 23.88
CA LEU A 22 -11.11 6.06 24.14
C LEU A 22 -10.19 6.94 23.28
N GLY A 23 -10.79 7.77 22.41
CA GLY A 23 -10.12 8.83 21.65
C GLY A 23 -9.53 8.37 20.33
N LEU A 24 -10.04 7.31 19.69
CA LEU A 24 -9.73 7.04 18.28
C LEU A 24 -10.44 8.07 17.40
N ASP A 25 -9.75 8.48 16.33
CA ASP A 25 -10.25 9.40 15.30
C ASP A 25 -10.15 8.71 13.93
N PHE A 26 -11.17 7.96 13.56
CA PHE A 26 -11.17 7.12 12.37
C PHE A 26 -12.16 7.61 11.30
N TYR A 27 -11.94 7.20 10.05
CA TYR A 27 -12.94 7.33 9.00
C TYR A 27 -14.12 6.38 9.26
N PRO A 28 -15.34 6.72 8.84
CA PRO A 28 -16.45 5.76 8.84
C PRO A 28 -16.03 4.45 8.18
N VAL A 29 -16.50 3.32 8.71
CA VAL A 29 -16.17 1.99 8.18
C VAL A 29 -17.44 1.28 7.73
N ASP A 30 -17.47 0.90 6.46
CA ASP A 30 -18.52 0.05 5.90
C ASP A 30 -18.10 -1.42 6.04
N PHE A 31 -18.75 -2.14 6.96
CA PHE A 31 -18.49 -3.56 7.21
C PHE A 31 -19.39 -4.44 6.35
N GLU A 32 -18.79 -5.37 5.60
CA GLU A 32 -19.50 -6.32 4.76
C GLU A 32 -19.06 -7.77 5.04
N LEU A 33 -20.03 -8.69 5.17
CA LEU A 33 -19.76 -10.11 5.32
C LEU A 33 -19.69 -10.77 3.94
N VAL A 34 -18.60 -11.46 3.67
CA VAL A 34 -18.33 -12.08 2.37
C VAL A 34 -17.94 -13.55 2.51
N PRO A 35 -18.22 -14.40 1.50
CA PRO A 35 -17.78 -15.79 1.49
C PRO A 35 -16.25 -15.91 1.49
N ASN A 36 -15.74 -16.99 2.07
CA ASN A 36 -14.29 -17.24 2.12
C ASN A 36 -13.62 -17.30 0.74
N SER A 37 -14.33 -17.77 -0.29
CA SER A 37 -13.82 -17.75 -1.69
C SER A 37 -13.57 -16.33 -2.18
N PHE A 38 -14.51 -15.42 -1.93
CA PHE A 38 -14.38 -14.01 -2.31
C PHE A 38 -13.25 -13.34 -1.53
N MET A 39 -13.12 -13.64 -0.22
CA MET A 39 -12.02 -13.13 0.59
C MET A 39 -10.65 -13.60 0.06
N THR A 40 -10.56 -14.86 -0.41
CA THR A 40 -9.34 -15.38 -1.02
C THR A 40 -9.02 -14.64 -2.32
N GLU A 41 -10.01 -14.33 -3.13
CA GLU A 41 -9.83 -13.53 -4.35
C GLU A 41 -9.32 -12.13 -4.03
N ILE A 42 -9.94 -11.44 -3.09
CA ILE A 42 -9.50 -10.10 -2.65
C ILE A 42 -8.04 -10.14 -2.16
N ALA A 43 -7.69 -11.09 -1.31
CA ALA A 43 -6.33 -11.19 -0.77
C ALA A 43 -5.27 -11.48 -1.85
N VAL A 44 -5.66 -12.13 -2.94
CA VAL A 44 -4.76 -12.44 -4.07
C VAL A 44 -4.66 -11.28 -5.05
N TYR A 45 -5.79 -10.67 -5.36
CA TYR A 45 -5.86 -9.59 -6.36
C TYR A 45 -5.52 -8.23 -5.77
N GLY A 46 -5.62 -8.07 -4.45
CA GLY A 46 -5.37 -6.83 -3.74
C GLY A 46 -6.54 -5.84 -3.79
N LEU A 47 -7.54 -6.04 -4.68
CA LEU A 47 -8.75 -5.22 -4.80
C LEU A 47 -9.93 -6.13 -5.13
N PRO A 48 -11.18 -5.78 -4.72
CA PRO A 48 -12.38 -6.57 -4.99
C PRO A 48 -12.65 -6.77 -6.48
N VAL A 49 -12.36 -5.76 -7.28
CA VAL A 49 -12.41 -5.81 -8.75
C VAL A 49 -11.11 -5.22 -9.29
N ARG A 50 -10.35 -6.04 -9.99
CA ARG A 50 -9.09 -5.68 -10.62
C ARG A 50 -9.00 -6.29 -12.01
N MET A 51 -8.14 -5.76 -12.88
CA MET A 51 -7.86 -6.35 -14.18
C MET A 51 -7.44 -7.81 -14.07
N ARG A 52 -7.83 -8.63 -15.04
CA ARG A 52 -7.40 -10.02 -15.12
C ARG A 52 -5.93 -10.09 -15.55
N HIS A 53 -5.18 -10.97 -14.87
CA HIS A 53 -3.81 -11.28 -15.25
C HIS A 53 -3.48 -12.72 -14.84
N TRP A 54 -2.68 -13.44 -15.66
CA TRP A 54 -2.33 -14.82 -15.41
C TRP A 54 -1.64 -15.06 -14.07
N SER A 55 -0.80 -14.12 -13.61
CA SER A 55 -0.07 -14.23 -12.34
C SER A 55 -0.98 -14.31 -11.12
N PHE A 56 -2.16 -13.69 -11.18
CA PHE A 56 -3.13 -13.75 -10.08
C PHE A 56 -3.70 -15.15 -9.92
N GLY A 57 -3.91 -15.87 -11.01
CA GLY A 57 -4.32 -17.28 -10.96
C GLY A 57 -3.29 -18.17 -10.25
N VAL A 58 -2.01 -17.94 -10.49
CA VAL A 58 -0.92 -18.65 -9.79
C VAL A 58 -0.92 -18.32 -8.30
N ARG A 59 -1.04 -17.04 -7.93
CA ARG A 59 -1.14 -16.59 -6.52
C ARG A 59 -2.36 -17.18 -5.84
N TYR A 60 -3.50 -17.26 -6.51
CA TYR A 60 -4.73 -17.86 -6.00
C TYR A 60 -4.56 -19.34 -5.65
N ILE A 61 -3.99 -20.13 -6.56
CA ILE A 61 -3.70 -21.55 -6.30
C ILE A 61 -2.76 -21.71 -5.11
N HIS A 62 -1.71 -20.90 -5.04
CA HIS A 62 -0.76 -20.92 -3.92
C HIS A 62 -1.45 -20.60 -2.59
N GLN A 63 -2.31 -19.59 -2.55
CA GLN A 63 -3.08 -19.21 -1.37
C GLN A 63 -4.04 -20.32 -0.92
N LEU A 64 -4.74 -20.96 -1.86
CA LEU A 64 -5.62 -22.10 -1.56
C LEU A 64 -4.85 -23.28 -0.94
N VAL A 65 -3.66 -23.56 -1.44
CA VAL A 65 -2.80 -24.62 -0.88
C VAL A 65 -2.41 -24.26 0.55
N ARG A 66 -1.97 -23.04 0.82
CA ARG A 66 -1.60 -22.58 2.17
C ARG A 66 -2.79 -22.65 3.14
N GLN A 67 -3.97 -22.22 2.72
CA GLN A 67 -5.19 -22.32 3.54
C GLN A 67 -5.55 -23.78 3.88
N ARG A 68 -5.48 -24.69 2.90
CA ARG A 68 -5.76 -26.13 3.11
C ARG A 68 -4.74 -26.80 4.03
N MET A 69 -3.51 -26.32 4.05
CA MET A 69 -2.46 -26.77 4.97
C MET A 69 -2.60 -26.15 6.38
N GLY A 70 -3.56 -25.26 6.60
CA GLY A 70 -3.74 -24.54 7.87
C GLY A 70 -2.70 -23.45 8.15
N ASN A 71 -1.90 -23.11 7.16
CA ASN A 71 -0.81 -22.13 7.31
C ASN A 71 -1.22 -20.67 7.07
N SER A 72 -2.47 -20.44 6.68
CA SER A 72 -2.98 -19.09 6.41
C SER A 72 -4.49 -19.07 6.67
N ARG A 73 -4.94 -18.10 7.46
CA ARG A 73 -6.35 -17.79 7.67
C ARG A 73 -6.51 -16.27 7.54
N ILE A 74 -7.44 -15.85 6.69
CA ILE A 74 -7.77 -14.45 6.50
C ILE A 74 -9.08 -14.21 7.18
N PHE A 75 -9.14 -13.28 8.12
CA PHE A 75 -10.34 -12.94 8.89
C PHE A 75 -11.05 -11.72 8.30
N GLU A 76 -10.26 -10.76 7.79
CA GLU A 76 -10.69 -9.50 7.22
C GLU A 76 -9.71 -9.00 6.15
N VAL A 77 -10.18 -8.07 5.35
CA VAL A 77 -9.37 -7.18 4.51
C VAL A 77 -10.02 -5.81 4.55
N MET A 78 -9.24 -4.77 4.87
CA MET A 78 -9.72 -3.40 4.88
C MET A 78 -9.07 -2.59 3.73
N PHE A 79 -9.89 -1.83 3.05
CA PHE A 79 -9.46 -0.87 2.02
C PHE A 79 -9.51 0.55 2.58
N PRO A 80 -8.33 1.21 2.65
CA PRO A 80 -8.24 2.63 3.01
C PRO A 80 -9.08 3.53 2.10
N GLY A 81 -9.83 4.44 2.69
CA GLY A 81 -10.68 5.40 1.98
C GLY A 81 -11.51 6.22 2.95
N ASP A 82 -12.40 7.07 2.43
CA ASP A 82 -13.41 7.80 3.18
C ASP A 82 -14.78 7.61 2.49
N PRO A 83 -15.61 6.66 2.96
CA PRO A 83 -15.40 5.71 4.06
C PRO A 83 -14.35 4.62 3.77
N CYS A 84 -13.81 3.97 4.83
CA CYS A 84 -13.07 2.73 4.70
C CYS A 84 -14.04 1.57 4.41
N HIS A 85 -13.62 0.59 3.60
CA HIS A 85 -14.41 -0.61 3.35
C HIS A 85 -13.73 -1.83 3.98
N ALA A 86 -14.43 -2.53 4.85
CA ALA A 86 -13.92 -3.71 5.56
C ALA A 86 -14.74 -4.96 5.21
N TYR A 87 -14.10 -5.92 4.57
CA TYR A 87 -14.68 -7.23 4.27
C TYR A 87 -14.30 -8.21 5.37
N MET A 88 -15.30 -8.87 5.95
CA MET A 88 -15.15 -9.91 6.98
C MET A 88 -15.65 -11.24 6.44
N VAL A 89 -14.98 -12.34 6.80
CA VAL A 89 -15.43 -13.67 6.37
C VAL A 89 -16.71 -14.07 7.12
N ASP A 90 -17.70 -14.55 6.39
CA ASP A 90 -19.00 -14.98 6.92
C ASP A 90 -18.91 -16.19 7.86
N SER A 91 -17.82 -16.95 7.79
CA SER A 91 -17.52 -18.09 8.67
C SER A 91 -16.80 -17.72 9.96
N ASN A 92 -16.51 -16.44 10.19
CA ASN A 92 -15.95 -15.99 11.46
C ASN A 92 -16.95 -16.22 12.61
N SER A 93 -16.44 -16.67 13.76
CA SER A 93 -17.22 -16.74 14.98
C SER A 93 -17.58 -15.33 15.50
N PRO A 94 -18.58 -15.19 16.36
CA PRO A 94 -18.87 -13.89 16.99
C PRO A 94 -17.68 -13.28 17.73
N ALA A 95 -16.81 -14.09 18.32
CA ALA A 95 -15.61 -13.62 19.00
C ALA A 95 -14.57 -13.07 18.02
N GLU A 96 -14.37 -13.75 16.88
CA GLU A 96 -13.51 -13.30 15.81
C GLU A 96 -14.05 -12.00 15.19
N ASN A 97 -15.35 -11.90 14.92
CA ASN A 97 -15.94 -10.66 14.41
C ASN A 97 -15.79 -9.49 15.40
N THR A 98 -15.89 -9.74 16.71
CA THR A 98 -15.65 -8.70 17.72
C THR A 98 -14.21 -8.18 17.67
N LEU A 99 -13.25 -9.11 17.64
CA LEU A 99 -11.83 -8.77 17.55
C LEU A 99 -11.53 -8.03 16.24
N VAL A 100 -12.04 -8.54 15.13
CA VAL A 100 -11.88 -7.95 13.79
C VAL A 100 -12.45 -6.53 13.73
N THR A 101 -13.65 -6.30 14.26
CA THR A 101 -14.23 -4.96 14.33
C THR A 101 -13.31 -3.99 15.05
N ALA A 102 -12.82 -4.36 16.24
CA ALA A 102 -11.90 -3.53 17.00
C ALA A 102 -10.57 -3.30 16.29
N HIS A 103 -10.05 -4.30 15.56
CA HIS A 103 -8.83 -4.24 14.78
C HIS A 103 -8.97 -3.29 13.59
N VAL A 104 -10.03 -3.42 12.84
CA VAL A 104 -10.35 -2.55 11.70
C VAL A 104 -10.50 -1.08 12.10
N LEU A 105 -11.10 -0.80 13.26
CA LEU A 105 -11.15 0.58 13.77
C LEU A 105 -9.76 1.15 14.08
N GLY A 106 -8.84 0.32 14.56
CA GLY A 106 -7.43 0.70 14.71
C GLY A 106 -6.75 1.03 13.39
N HIS A 107 -7.00 0.23 12.35
CA HIS A 107 -6.54 0.53 11.00
C HIS A 107 -7.15 1.82 10.44
N ALA A 108 -8.46 2.03 10.62
CA ALA A 108 -9.13 3.24 10.13
C ALA A 108 -8.64 4.51 10.84
N ASP A 109 -8.32 4.42 12.16
CA ASP A 109 -7.66 5.49 12.91
C ASP A 109 -6.26 5.77 12.36
N PHE A 110 -5.45 4.73 12.11
CA PHE A 110 -4.10 4.87 11.55
C PHE A 110 -4.13 5.55 10.18
N VAL A 111 -4.94 5.02 9.26
CA VAL A 111 -5.06 5.51 7.88
C VAL A 111 -5.49 6.98 7.83
N LYS A 112 -6.43 7.39 8.69
CA LYS A 112 -6.90 8.77 8.75
C LYS A 112 -5.83 9.75 9.22
N ASN A 113 -5.01 9.32 10.19
CA ASN A 113 -4.09 10.22 10.89
C ASN A 113 -2.66 10.19 10.34
N ASN A 114 -2.25 9.14 9.63
CA ASN A 114 -0.89 9.05 9.08
C ASN A 114 -0.74 9.92 7.83
N GLN A 115 0.31 10.76 7.80
CA GLN A 115 0.55 11.72 6.71
C GLN A 115 0.84 11.05 5.37
N LEU A 116 1.47 9.87 5.38
CA LEU A 116 1.75 9.14 4.15
C LEU A 116 0.44 8.68 3.50
N PHE A 117 -0.46 8.06 4.27
CA PHE A 117 -1.79 7.68 3.78
C PHE A 117 -2.59 8.89 3.28
N ALA A 118 -2.61 10.00 4.04
CA ALA A 118 -3.31 11.22 3.64
C ALA A 118 -2.78 11.77 2.31
N SER A 119 -1.47 11.81 2.12
CA SER A 119 -0.82 12.28 0.89
C SER A 119 -1.18 11.41 -0.31
N PHE A 120 -1.11 10.09 -0.17
CA PHE A 120 -1.38 9.16 -1.26
C PHE A 120 -2.88 9.02 -1.56
N THR A 121 -3.76 9.11 -0.56
CA THR A 121 -5.21 9.19 -0.77
C THR A 121 -5.59 10.44 -1.57
N ALA A 122 -4.92 11.57 -1.31
CA ALA A 122 -5.13 12.78 -2.09
C ALA A 122 -4.70 12.64 -3.56
N MET A 123 -3.71 11.78 -3.85
CA MET A 123 -3.22 11.51 -5.20
C MET A 123 -4.04 10.45 -5.95
N ALA A 124 -4.31 9.32 -5.29
CA ALA A 124 -5.03 8.18 -5.89
C ALA A 124 -6.54 8.38 -5.90
N GLY A 125 -7.05 9.31 -5.08
CA GLY A 125 -8.49 9.54 -4.86
C GLY A 125 -9.08 8.63 -3.78
N SER A 126 -10.16 9.09 -3.16
CA SER A 126 -10.89 8.36 -2.11
C SER A 126 -11.77 7.22 -2.63
N ARG A 127 -11.82 7.00 -3.95
CA ARG A 127 -12.72 6.06 -4.63
C ARG A 127 -11.97 4.99 -5.41
N ILE A 128 -10.94 4.43 -4.81
CA ILE A 128 -10.10 3.43 -5.49
C ILE A 128 -10.90 2.20 -5.96
N LEU A 129 -11.91 1.78 -5.20
CA LEU A 129 -12.69 0.61 -5.54
C LEU A 129 -13.48 0.81 -6.83
N GLU A 130 -14.17 1.94 -6.96
CA GLU A 130 -14.91 2.29 -8.17
C GLU A 130 -13.97 2.55 -9.36
N GLN A 131 -12.85 3.23 -9.11
CA GLN A 131 -11.86 3.51 -10.14
C GLN A 131 -11.21 2.23 -10.67
N SER A 132 -10.83 1.31 -9.77
CA SER A 132 -10.28 0.01 -10.15
C SER A 132 -11.29 -0.83 -10.95
N ALA A 133 -12.55 -0.84 -10.53
CA ALA A 133 -13.61 -1.51 -11.28
C ALA A 133 -13.79 -0.91 -12.68
N ALA A 134 -13.79 0.42 -12.81
CA ALA A 134 -13.88 1.10 -14.11
C ALA A 134 -12.68 0.79 -15.01
N ARG A 135 -11.47 0.71 -14.44
CA ARG A 135 -10.24 0.33 -15.18
C ARG A 135 -10.29 -1.13 -15.61
N ALA A 136 -10.72 -2.03 -14.72
CA ALA A 136 -10.87 -3.45 -15.05
C ALA A 136 -11.81 -3.65 -16.25
N HIS A 137 -12.93 -2.92 -16.32
CA HIS A 137 -13.83 -2.96 -17.47
C HIS A 137 -13.17 -2.45 -18.76
N ARG A 138 -12.41 -1.34 -18.70
CA ARG A 138 -11.70 -0.84 -19.90
C ARG A 138 -10.65 -1.83 -20.41
N ILE A 139 -9.93 -2.49 -19.49
CA ILE A 139 -8.96 -3.51 -19.85
C ILE A 139 -9.63 -4.77 -20.41
N GLU A 140 -10.81 -5.15 -19.91
CA GLU A 140 -11.62 -6.23 -20.47
C GLU A 140 -12.08 -5.90 -21.91
N ASP A 141 -12.47 -4.66 -22.15
CA ASP A 141 -12.74 -4.18 -23.50
C ASP A 141 -11.50 -4.24 -24.41
N ALA A 142 -10.31 -3.95 -23.86
CA ALA A 142 -9.07 -4.08 -24.60
C ALA A 142 -8.77 -5.55 -24.95
N PHE A 143 -8.99 -6.50 -24.03
CA PHE A 143 -8.90 -7.95 -24.33
C PHE A 143 -9.79 -8.35 -25.49
N SER A 144 -11.02 -7.83 -25.51
CA SER A 144 -12.00 -8.13 -26.56
C SER A 144 -11.61 -7.55 -27.93
N ARG A 145 -10.94 -6.38 -27.96
CA ARG A 145 -10.57 -5.66 -29.20
C ARG A 145 -9.22 -6.05 -29.75
N HIS A 146 -8.23 -6.27 -28.88
CA HIS A 146 -6.81 -6.42 -29.26
C HIS A 146 -6.29 -7.84 -29.04
N GLY A 147 -7.08 -8.72 -28.40
CA GLY A 147 -6.73 -10.11 -28.14
C GLY A 147 -5.90 -10.28 -26.86
N GLN A 148 -5.94 -11.51 -26.32
CA GLN A 148 -5.37 -11.82 -25.03
C GLN A 148 -3.84 -11.62 -25.01
N GLU A 149 -3.14 -12.19 -25.97
CA GLU A 149 -1.67 -12.19 -26.02
C GLU A 149 -1.07 -10.78 -25.97
N ARG A 150 -1.67 -9.85 -26.75
CA ARG A 150 -1.18 -8.48 -26.82
C ARG A 150 -1.46 -7.70 -25.52
N VAL A 151 -2.65 -7.84 -24.96
CA VAL A 151 -3.02 -7.14 -23.72
C VAL A 151 -2.22 -7.68 -22.53
N GLU A 152 -2.05 -9.00 -22.42
CA GLU A 152 -1.21 -9.59 -21.37
C GLU A 152 0.25 -9.15 -21.46
N ALA A 153 0.81 -9.03 -22.66
CA ALA A 153 2.19 -8.53 -22.83
C ALA A 153 2.36 -7.09 -22.29
N ILE A 154 1.36 -6.22 -22.49
CA ILE A 154 1.38 -4.85 -21.94
C ILE A 154 1.17 -4.87 -20.43
N LEU A 155 0.27 -5.71 -19.91
CA LEU A 155 0.09 -5.89 -18.47
C LEU A 155 1.33 -6.45 -17.79
N ASP A 156 2.00 -7.44 -18.38
CA ASP A 156 3.27 -7.97 -17.87
C ASP A 156 4.33 -6.86 -17.76
N ALA A 157 4.46 -6.04 -18.79
CA ALA A 157 5.40 -4.92 -18.80
C ALA A 157 5.07 -3.87 -17.73
N ALA A 158 3.80 -3.48 -17.61
CA ALA A 158 3.36 -2.50 -16.62
C ALA A 158 3.52 -3.01 -15.18
N LEU A 159 3.11 -4.25 -14.90
CA LEU A 159 3.24 -4.88 -13.58
C LEU A 159 4.69 -5.14 -13.19
N ALA A 160 5.59 -5.40 -14.16
CA ALA A 160 7.02 -5.52 -13.88
C ALA A 160 7.64 -4.18 -13.42
N LEU A 161 7.01 -3.07 -13.76
CA LEU A 161 7.44 -1.72 -13.39
C LEU A 161 6.65 -1.13 -12.21
N GLU A 162 5.71 -1.85 -11.60
CA GLU A 162 4.81 -1.32 -10.57
C GLU A 162 5.54 -0.72 -9.35
N ALA A 163 6.72 -1.23 -9.01
CA ALA A 163 7.55 -0.67 -7.93
C ALA A 163 8.29 0.61 -8.31
N HIS A 164 8.37 0.96 -9.61
CA HIS A 164 9.12 2.11 -10.10
C HIS A 164 8.22 3.33 -10.29
N ILE A 165 7.63 3.80 -9.18
CA ILE A 165 6.89 5.05 -9.07
C ILE A 165 7.71 6.09 -8.31
N ASP A 166 7.56 7.37 -8.64
CA ASP A 166 8.23 8.46 -7.91
C ASP A 166 7.36 8.95 -6.74
N ILE A 167 7.54 8.33 -5.59
CA ILE A 167 6.82 8.67 -4.36
C ILE A 167 7.12 10.06 -3.82
N GLY A 168 8.28 10.62 -4.18
CA GLY A 168 8.76 11.92 -3.73
C GLY A 168 8.56 13.06 -4.72
N GLN A 169 7.93 12.82 -5.88
CA GLN A 169 7.86 13.80 -6.97
C GLN A 169 7.32 15.17 -6.53
N HIS A 170 6.41 15.23 -5.54
CA HIS A 170 5.84 16.49 -5.05
C HIS A 170 6.82 17.33 -4.22
N LEU A 171 7.88 16.71 -3.69
CA LEU A 171 8.79 17.37 -2.78
C LEU A 171 9.93 18.10 -3.51
N TYR A 172 10.36 17.59 -4.64
CA TYR A 172 11.59 18.07 -5.28
C TYR A 172 11.53 18.19 -6.79
N ARG A 173 10.44 17.75 -7.44
CA ARG A 173 10.37 17.76 -8.90
C ARG A 173 9.88 19.10 -9.44
N PRO A 174 10.70 19.83 -10.21
CA PRO A 174 10.21 20.98 -10.93
C PRO A 174 9.23 20.54 -12.03
N PRO A 175 8.22 21.35 -12.36
CA PRO A 175 7.36 21.05 -13.49
C PRO A 175 8.19 20.89 -14.77
N TYR A 176 7.82 19.95 -15.62
CA TYR A 176 8.47 19.81 -16.92
C TYR A 176 8.43 21.13 -17.68
N PRO A 177 9.55 21.57 -18.28
CA PRO A 177 9.54 22.75 -19.11
C PRO A 177 8.50 22.56 -20.23
N ALA A 178 7.65 23.55 -20.42
CA ALA A 178 6.74 23.52 -21.55
C ALA A 178 7.55 23.31 -22.85
N PRO A 179 7.07 22.47 -23.78
CA PRO A 179 7.73 22.31 -25.06
C PRO A 179 8.01 23.70 -25.63
N ALA A 180 9.27 23.98 -25.98
CA ALA A 180 9.61 25.23 -26.61
C ALA A 180 8.71 25.37 -27.85
N ALA A 181 7.94 26.44 -27.91
CA ALA A 181 7.16 26.72 -29.10
C ALA A 181 8.11 26.67 -30.31
N PRO A 182 7.77 25.93 -31.36
CA PRO A 182 8.62 25.91 -32.54
C PRO A 182 8.92 27.37 -32.91
N PRO A 183 10.20 27.72 -33.18
CA PRO A 183 10.53 29.08 -33.53
C PRO A 183 9.59 29.49 -34.67
N SER A 184 8.82 30.52 -34.44
CA SER A 184 8.00 31.10 -35.51
C SER A 184 8.95 31.33 -36.67
N PRO A 185 8.71 30.79 -37.86
CA PRO A 185 9.56 31.09 -38.97
C PRO A 185 9.60 32.63 -39.09
N ASP A 186 10.76 33.20 -38.85
CA ASP A 186 10.98 34.62 -39.16
C ASP A 186 10.69 34.77 -40.64
N LEU A 187 9.44 34.99 -40.96
CA LEU A 187 9.08 35.32 -42.33
C LEU A 187 9.72 36.66 -42.60
N PRO A 188 10.64 36.73 -43.54
CA PRO A 188 11.26 38.00 -43.92
C PRO A 188 10.16 39.04 -44.11
N GLY A 189 10.29 40.18 -43.43
CA GLY A 189 9.31 41.24 -43.57
C GLY A 189 9.01 41.53 -45.05
N ALA A 190 7.80 41.99 -45.35
CA ALA A 190 7.38 42.24 -46.71
C ALA A 190 8.41 43.11 -47.49
N PHE A 191 9.12 43.95 -46.76
CA PHE A 191 10.23 44.78 -47.30
C PHE A 191 11.44 43.94 -47.65
N SER A 192 11.93 43.06 -46.76
CA SER A 192 13.07 42.16 -47.02
C SER A 192 12.79 41.20 -48.17
N ARG A 193 11.57 40.69 -48.32
CA ARG A 193 11.18 39.85 -49.46
C ARG A 193 11.23 40.58 -50.80
N ARG A 194 10.97 41.89 -50.80
CA ARG A 194 10.90 42.70 -52.04
C ARG A 194 12.26 43.03 -52.57
N TYR A 195 13.30 42.98 -51.73
CA TYR A 195 14.66 43.40 -52.07
C TYR A 195 15.70 42.28 -51.90
N GLN A 196 15.30 41.03 -51.82
CA GLN A 196 16.16 39.88 -51.62
C GLN A 196 17.25 39.68 -52.66
N ASP A 197 17.04 40.18 -53.86
CA ASP A 197 17.94 39.98 -54.99
C ASP A 197 18.79 41.21 -55.31
N LEU A 198 18.87 42.23 -54.50
CA LEU A 198 19.66 43.41 -54.72
C LEU A 198 21.14 43.17 -54.39
N PRO A 199 22.07 43.60 -55.26
CA PRO A 199 23.50 43.46 -54.99
C PRO A 199 23.93 44.23 -53.73
N GLY A 200 24.51 43.53 -52.79
CA GLY A 200 24.96 44.05 -51.48
C GLY A 200 24.12 43.65 -50.26
N GLU A 201 23.03 42.91 -50.41
CA GLU A 201 22.33 42.34 -49.30
C GLU A 201 23.11 41.13 -48.70
N PRO A 202 23.18 41.00 -47.37
CA PRO A 202 23.78 39.83 -46.78
C PRO A 202 23.00 38.58 -47.21
N PRO A 203 23.67 37.43 -47.42
CA PRO A 203 22.99 36.20 -47.75
C PRO A 203 21.96 35.89 -46.66
N PRO A 204 20.79 35.32 -47.03
CA PRO A 204 19.76 34.97 -46.04
C PRO A 204 20.40 34.15 -44.92
N SER A 205 20.18 34.57 -43.70
CA SER A 205 20.68 33.83 -42.53
C SER A 205 20.22 32.38 -42.65
N VAL A 206 21.17 31.47 -42.74
CA VAL A 206 20.87 30.03 -42.68
C VAL A 206 20.03 29.83 -41.42
N PRO A 207 18.83 29.24 -41.51
CA PRO A 207 18.05 28.96 -40.33
C PRO A 207 18.96 28.23 -39.34
N ALA A 208 19.03 28.75 -38.12
CA ALA A 208 19.76 28.05 -37.06
C ALA A 208 19.30 26.59 -37.07
N ALA A 209 20.27 25.67 -37.05
CA ALA A 209 19.95 24.25 -36.99
C ALA A 209 18.87 24.05 -35.94
N PRO A 210 17.82 23.26 -36.22
CA PRO A 210 16.79 23.00 -35.23
C PRO A 210 17.47 22.60 -33.92
N PRO A 211 17.04 23.15 -32.79
CA PRO A 211 17.67 22.82 -31.52
C PRO A 211 17.73 21.29 -31.42
N LEU A 212 18.89 20.78 -31.10
CA LEU A 212 19.08 19.39 -30.73
C LEU A 212 17.89 19.03 -29.83
N HIS A 213 17.12 18.02 -30.23
CA HIS A 213 15.93 17.61 -29.45
C HIS A 213 16.31 17.59 -27.98
N PRO A 214 15.57 18.30 -27.11
CA PRO A 214 15.87 18.29 -25.70
C PRO A 214 15.93 16.84 -25.24
N ALA A 215 16.89 16.53 -24.37
CA ALA A 215 16.98 15.18 -23.81
C ALA A 215 15.61 14.76 -23.26
N ILE A 216 15.17 13.57 -23.61
CA ILE A 216 13.95 12.98 -23.06
C ILE A 216 14.38 11.83 -22.16
N PRO A 217 14.04 11.88 -20.86
CA PRO A 217 13.39 12.98 -20.13
C PRO A 217 14.35 14.18 -19.90
N PRO A 218 13.83 15.41 -19.78
CA PRO A 218 14.66 16.60 -19.53
C PRO A 218 15.34 16.57 -18.15
N HIS A 219 14.80 15.82 -17.22
CA HIS A 219 15.34 15.53 -15.89
C HIS A 219 15.36 14.02 -15.67
N PRO A 220 16.22 13.50 -14.76
CA PRO A 220 16.14 12.08 -14.35
C PRO A 220 14.72 11.71 -13.91
N GLU A 221 14.22 10.60 -14.44
CA GLU A 221 12.86 10.13 -14.18
C GLU A 221 12.91 8.83 -13.39
N TYR A 222 12.22 8.82 -12.26
CA TYR A 222 12.10 7.66 -11.39
C TYR A 222 10.76 6.93 -11.58
N ASP A 223 9.73 7.65 -12.04
CA ASP A 223 8.41 7.11 -12.35
C ASP A 223 8.38 6.52 -13.76
N LEU A 224 8.82 5.28 -13.88
CA LEU A 224 8.94 4.61 -15.17
C LEU A 224 7.59 4.35 -15.82
N LEU A 225 6.54 4.09 -15.03
CA LEU A 225 5.18 3.89 -15.56
C LEU A 225 4.67 5.17 -16.22
N TRP A 226 4.86 6.31 -15.57
CA TRP A 226 4.50 7.60 -16.13
C TRP A 226 5.35 7.93 -17.36
N PHE A 227 6.68 7.68 -17.29
CA PHE A 227 7.57 7.93 -18.40
C PHE A 227 7.17 7.15 -19.65
N MET A 228 6.89 5.86 -19.52
CA MET A 228 6.44 5.04 -20.63
C MET A 228 5.10 5.52 -21.20
N ALA A 229 4.13 5.84 -20.34
CA ALA A 229 2.84 6.36 -20.80
C ALA A 229 2.96 7.69 -21.56
N GLN A 230 3.86 8.60 -21.16
CA GLN A 230 4.01 9.93 -21.77
C GLN A 230 4.92 9.94 -23.00
N HIS A 231 5.98 9.17 -22.99
CA HIS A 231 7.06 9.27 -23.98
C HIS A 231 7.24 8.02 -24.84
N GLY A 232 6.51 6.94 -24.60
CA GLY A 232 6.54 5.74 -25.45
C GLY A 232 6.01 6.07 -26.86
N PRO A 233 6.86 6.10 -27.91
CA PRO A 233 6.47 6.64 -29.20
C PRO A 233 5.48 5.75 -29.96
N GLU A 234 5.50 4.46 -29.69
CA GLU A 234 4.70 3.45 -30.39
C GLU A 234 3.50 2.94 -29.59
N LEU A 235 3.30 3.46 -28.35
CA LEU A 235 2.17 3.03 -27.52
C LEU A 235 0.87 3.62 -28.05
N GLU A 236 -0.15 2.78 -28.19
CA GLU A 236 -1.52 3.18 -28.45
C GLU A 236 -2.20 3.72 -27.17
N ASP A 237 -3.30 4.44 -27.30
CA ASP A 237 -3.97 5.08 -26.14
C ASP A 237 -4.41 4.06 -25.06
N TRP A 238 -4.90 2.90 -25.46
CA TRP A 238 -5.29 1.84 -24.53
C TRP A 238 -4.10 1.20 -23.79
N GLU A 239 -2.92 1.14 -24.43
CA GLU A 239 -1.68 0.66 -23.82
C GLU A 239 -1.20 1.67 -22.77
N ARG A 240 -1.26 2.96 -23.08
CA ARG A 240 -0.98 4.04 -22.12
C ARG A 240 -1.91 4.01 -20.92
N ASP A 241 -3.21 3.75 -21.15
CA ASP A 241 -4.21 3.64 -20.06
C ASP A 241 -3.88 2.49 -19.11
N ILE A 242 -3.34 1.37 -19.59
CA ILE A 242 -2.86 0.26 -18.75
C ILE A 242 -1.69 0.69 -17.84
N PHE A 243 -0.66 1.37 -18.39
CA PHE A 243 0.47 1.86 -17.60
C PHE A 243 0.01 2.84 -16.51
N LEU A 244 -0.91 3.75 -16.84
CA LEU A 244 -1.45 4.71 -15.88
C LEU A 244 -2.34 4.03 -14.82
N ALA A 245 -3.11 3.00 -15.20
CA ALA A 245 -3.91 2.23 -14.27
C ALA A 245 -3.05 1.50 -13.23
N VAL A 246 -1.99 0.81 -13.67
CA VAL A 246 -1.04 0.16 -12.76
C VAL A 246 -0.33 1.17 -11.87
N ARG A 247 0.05 2.31 -12.43
CA ARG A 247 0.68 3.41 -11.66
C ARG A 247 -0.20 3.92 -10.53
N GLU A 248 -1.46 4.20 -10.80
CA GLU A 248 -2.38 4.70 -9.78
C GLU A 248 -2.64 3.65 -8.68
N GLU A 249 -2.75 2.37 -9.03
CA GLU A 249 -2.83 1.29 -8.06
C GLU A 249 -1.54 1.18 -7.23
N ALA A 250 -0.36 1.32 -7.85
CA ALA A 250 0.92 1.31 -7.14
C ALA A 250 1.01 2.44 -6.11
N PHE A 251 0.56 3.66 -6.44
CA PHE A 251 0.47 4.76 -5.48
C PHE A 251 -0.52 4.47 -4.35
N TYR A 252 -1.65 3.85 -4.65
CA TYR A 252 -2.62 3.49 -3.62
C TYR A 252 -2.05 2.48 -2.62
N PHE A 253 -1.33 1.46 -3.10
CA PHE A 253 -0.78 0.42 -2.24
C PHE A 253 0.52 0.83 -1.52
N TYR A 254 1.22 1.84 -2.02
CA TYR A 254 2.50 2.23 -1.43
C TYR A 254 2.44 2.47 0.09
N PRO A 255 1.52 3.29 0.64
CA PRO A 255 1.46 3.51 2.09
C PRO A 255 1.08 2.24 2.86
N VAL A 256 0.33 1.31 2.27
CA VAL A 256 -0.01 0.02 2.90
C VAL A 256 1.24 -0.81 3.15
N PHE A 257 2.17 -0.86 2.18
CA PHE A 257 3.44 -1.58 2.33
C PHE A 257 4.45 -0.82 3.18
N ALA A 258 4.51 0.50 3.03
CA ALA A 258 5.47 1.34 3.74
C ALA A 258 5.18 1.51 5.24
N CYS A 259 3.96 1.20 5.69
CA CYS A 259 3.54 1.29 7.09
C CYS A 259 3.00 -0.03 7.64
N GLN A 260 3.36 -1.17 7.08
CA GLN A 260 2.78 -2.46 7.44
C GLN A 260 2.96 -2.80 8.93
N ILE A 261 4.21 -2.66 9.44
CA ILE A 261 4.53 -2.98 10.84
C ILE A 261 3.83 -2.01 11.79
N MET A 262 3.87 -0.72 11.48
CA MET A 262 3.20 0.31 12.28
C MET A 262 1.69 0.09 12.32
N ASN A 263 1.08 -0.10 11.18
CA ASN A 263 -0.37 -0.18 11.00
C ASN A 263 -0.93 -1.45 11.65
N GLU A 264 -0.31 -2.62 11.41
CA GLU A 264 -0.72 -3.88 12.06
C GLU A 264 -0.50 -3.83 13.58
N GLY A 265 0.61 -3.25 14.01
CA GLY A 265 0.90 -3.06 15.43
C GLY A 265 -0.08 -2.11 16.11
N TRP A 266 -0.41 -0.98 15.48
CA TRP A 266 -1.37 0.00 16.00
C TRP A 266 -2.77 -0.59 16.13
N ALA A 267 -3.23 -1.27 15.09
CA ALA A 267 -4.51 -1.97 15.11
C ALA A 267 -4.53 -3.06 16.19
N SER A 268 -3.43 -3.81 16.36
CA SER A 268 -3.30 -4.83 17.40
C SER A 268 -3.30 -4.24 18.82
N TYR A 269 -2.66 -3.11 19.04
CA TYR A 269 -2.68 -2.39 20.31
C TYR A 269 -4.10 -1.91 20.67
N TRP A 270 -4.79 -1.29 19.70
CA TRP A 270 -6.11 -0.75 19.93
C TRP A 270 -7.17 -1.84 20.09
N HIS A 271 -7.12 -2.93 19.32
CA HIS A 271 -8.08 -4.00 19.54
C HIS A 271 -7.90 -4.67 20.91
N ALA A 272 -6.66 -4.86 21.37
CA ALA A 272 -6.40 -5.38 22.71
C ALA A 272 -6.93 -4.43 23.80
N ARG A 273 -6.78 -3.13 23.62
CA ARG A 273 -7.28 -2.12 24.56
C ARG A 273 -8.80 -2.02 24.53
N LEU A 274 -9.41 -1.96 23.36
CA LEU A 274 -10.87 -1.93 23.19
C LEU A 274 -11.52 -3.16 23.81
N LEU A 275 -10.98 -4.36 23.59
CA LEU A 275 -11.51 -5.57 24.17
C LEU A 275 -11.43 -5.56 25.72
N ARG A 276 -10.35 -5.03 26.30
CA ARG A 276 -10.20 -4.92 27.76
C ARG A 276 -11.19 -3.95 28.41
N GLU A 277 -11.52 -2.86 27.73
CA GLU A 277 -12.42 -1.81 28.23
C GLU A 277 -13.90 -2.10 27.88
N ALA A 278 -14.18 -3.13 27.06
CA ALA A 278 -15.53 -3.46 26.62
C ALA A 278 -16.30 -4.30 27.68
N ASP A 279 -16.64 -3.70 28.81
CA ASP A 279 -17.39 -4.33 29.92
C ASP A 279 -18.74 -4.92 29.49
N PHE A 280 -19.26 -4.52 28.35
CA PHE A 280 -20.51 -5.02 27.80
C PHE A 280 -20.38 -6.38 27.09
N LEU A 281 -19.17 -6.87 26.88
CA LEU A 281 -18.98 -8.17 26.22
C LEU A 281 -19.25 -9.33 27.19
N PRO A 282 -19.98 -10.37 26.76
CA PRO A 282 -20.08 -11.58 27.53
C PRO A 282 -18.71 -12.19 27.84
N HIS A 283 -18.49 -12.66 29.06
CA HIS A 283 -17.17 -13.18 29.48
C HIS A 283 -16.62 -14.29 28.58
N SER A 284 -17.47 -15.18 28.07
CA SER A 284 -17.07 -16.25 27.15
C SER A 284 -16.56 -15.70 25.82
N LEU A 285 -17.16 -14.63 25.32
CA LEU A 285 -16.77 -13.96 24.07
C LEU A 285 -15.46 -13.21 24.26
N TYR A 286 -15.31 -12.50 25.36
CA TYR A 286 -14.07 -11.84 25.75
C TYR A 286 -12.90 -12.81 25.82
N VAL A 287 -13.00 -13.93 26.54
CA VAL A 287 -11.93 -14.93 26.64
C VAL A 287 -11.56 -15.51 25.27
N SER A 288 -12.56 -15.79 24.43
CA SER A 288 -12.31 -16.29 23.08
C SER A 288 -11.61 -15.25 22.18
N ALA A 289 -12.00 -13.97 22.28
CA ALA A 289 -11.36 -12.89 21.52
C ALA A 289 -9.92 -12.65 21.96
N ILE A 290 -9.63 -12.66 23.25
CA ILE A 290 -8.25 -12.55 23.78
C ILE A 290 -7.38 -13.74 23.35
N LYS A 291 -7.93 -14.94 23.28
CA LYS A 291 -7.20 -16.10 22.74
C LYS A 291 -6.85 -15.87 21.25
N SER A 292 -7.79 -15.43 20.45
CA SER A 292 -7.56 -15.11 19.05
C SER A 292 -6.51 -14.01 18.88
N HIS A 293 -6.53 -12.96 19.72
CA HIS A 293 -5.48 -11.94 19.76
C HIS A 293 -4.11 -12.56 20.01
N SER A 294 -3.97 -13.41 21.04
CA SER A 294 -2.69 -14.07 21.35
C SER A 294 -2.18 -14.93 20.21
N ASP A 295 -3.07 -15.55 19.44
CA ASP A 295 -2.70 -16.37 18.27
C ASP A 295 -2.19 -15.52 17.09
N VAL A 296 -2.67 -14.30 16.93
CA VAL A 296 -2.24 -13.36 15.87
C VAL A 296 -0.89 -12.71 16.22
N VAL A 297 -0.73 -12.25 17.47
CA VAL A 297 0.41 -11.44 17.90
C VAL A 297 1.62 -12.29 18.33
N ARG A 298 1.55 -13.62 18.27
CA ARG A 298 2.68 -14.48 18.65
C ARG A 298 3.81 -14.47 17.58
N PRO A 299 5.08 -14.74 17.97
CA PRO A 299 6.17 -14.97 17.01
C PRO A 299 5.83 -16.10 16.03
N PHE A 300 6.35 -16.05 14.81
CA PHE A 300 6.15 -17.12 13.81
C PHE A 300 6.83 -18.44 14.16
N ALA A 301 7.78 -18.44 15.09
CA ALA A 301 8.48 -19.65 15.51
C ALA A 301 7.62 -20.54 16.40
N GLY A 302 7.58 -21.84 16.11
CA GLY A 302 7.18 -22.85 17.08
C GLY A 302 8.20 -22.94 18.24
N GLU A 303 7.84 -23.63 19.33
CA GLU A 303 8.62 -23.69 20.58
C GLU A 303 10.11 -24.11 20.43
N HIS A 304 10.56 -24.54 19.24
CA HIS A 304 11.91 -25.03 18.97
C HIS A 304 12.49 -24.56 17.61
N GLN A 305 11.87 -23.59 16.93
CA GLN A 305 12.36 -23.10 15.64
C GLN A 305 12.66 -21.59 15.72
N LEU A 306 13.86 -21.21 15.28
CA LEU A 306 14.21 -19.80 15.09
C LEU A 306 13.32 -19.17 14.03
N ALA A 307 12.62 -18.08 14.35
CA ALA A 307 11.91 -17.30 13.37
C ALA A 307 12.95 -16.55 12.50
N LEU A 308 13.10 -16.98 11.25
CA LEU A 308 13.93 -16.27 10.27
C LEU A 308 13.18 -15.09 9.62
N SER A 309 11.90 -14.94 9.92
CA SER A 309 11.06 -13.83 9.47
C SER A 309 10.36 -13.19 10.66
N VAL A 310 10.29 -11.87 10.65
CA VAL A 310 9.61 -11.08 11.70
C VAL A 310 8.11 -11.09 11.43
N ASN A 311 7.32 -11.38 12.47
CA ASN A 311 5.87 -11.18 12.42
C ASN A 311 5.58 -9.67 12.60
N PRO A 312 5.03 -8.95 11.59
CA PRO A 312 4.73 -7.53 11.69
C PRO A 312 3.75 -7.19 12.82
N TYR A 313 2.79 -8.05 13.10
CA TYR A 313 1.84 -7.91 14.22
C TYR A 313 2.58 -7.93 15.56
N HIS A 314 3.44 -8.93 15.76
CA HIS A 314 4.19 -9.08 17.01
C HIS A 314 5.17 -7.92 17.24
N LEU A 315 5.98 -7.60 16.23
CA LEU A 315 6.95 -6.51 16.33
C LEU A 315 6.26 -5.17 16.52
N GLY A 316 5.28 -4.85 15.67
CA GLY A 316 4.57 -3.58 15.73
C GLY A 316 3.82 -3.38 17.03
N PHE A 317 3.11 -4.41 17.52
CA PHE A 317 2.43 -4.39 18.81
C PHE A 317 3.39 -4.13 19.97
N SER A 318 4.49 -4.89 20.04
CA SER A 318 5.49 -4.76 21.11
C SER A 318 6.20 -3.39 21.10
N MET A 319 6.46 -2.86 19.92
CA MET A 319 7.03 -1.51 19.78
C MET A 319 6.04 -0.44 20.25
N TRP A 320 4.76 -0.53 19.89
CA TRP A 320 3.76 0.43 20.37
C TRP A 320 3.54 0.36 21.87
N GLU A 321 3.49 -0.83 22.46
CA GLU A 321 3.43 -0.97 23.93
C GLU A 321 4.64 -0.31 24.62
N ASN A 322 5.86 -0.58 24.14
CA ASN A 322 7.09 0.02 24.67
C ASN A 322 7.11 1.55 24.53
N ILE A 323 6.67 2.08 23.38
CA ILE A 323 6.61 3.53 23.14
C ILE A 323 5.57 4.18 24.07
N ILE A 324 4.38 3.59 24.18
CA ILE A 324 3.30 4.12 25.01
C ILE A 324 3.67 4.07 26.50
N GLU A 325 4.32 2.99 26.95
CA GLU A 325 4.80 2.87 28.31
C GLU A 325 5.88 3.92 28.64
N LYS A 326 6.84 4.11 27.75
CA LYS A 326 7.97 5.05 27.98
C LYS A 326 7.61 6.52 27.72
N ARG A 327 6.71 6.83 26.78
CA ARG A 327 6.45 8.19 26.28
C ARG A 327 4.99 8.64 26.35
N GLY A 328 4.08 7.72 26.61
CA GLY A 328 2.64 7.99 26.66
C GLY A 328 1.95 7.97 25.29
N ILE A 329 0.61 7.89 25.32
CA ILE A 329 -0.22 7.75 24.11
C ILE A 329 -0.17 8.99 23.19
N ALA A 330 0.03 10.20 23.74
CA ALA A 330 0.12 11.41 22.93
C ALA A 330 1.35 11.36 21.99
N ALA A 331 2.52 11.00 22.54
CA ALA A 331 3.73 10.84 21.73
C ALA A 331 3.59 9.71 20.69
N ALA A 332 2.91 8.61 21.05
CA ALA A 332 2.62 7.53 20.09
C ALA A 332 1.75 8.01 18.92
N ARG A 333 0.76 8.89 19.18
CA ARG A 333 -0.07 9.49 18.11
C ARG A 333 0.73 10.41 17.20
N ASP A 334 1.69 11.17 17.72
CA ASP A 334 2.58 12.00 16.90
C ASP A 334 3.47 11.11 16.00
N ILE A 335 4.02 10.03 16.54
CA ILE A 335 4.78 9.03 15.78
C ILE A 335 3.90 8.37 14.70
N CYS A 336 2.69 7.95 15.06
CA CYS A 336 1.71 7.40 14.11
C CYS A 336 1.46 8.35 12.94
N ARG A 337 1.41 9.66 13.20
CA ARG A 337 1.16 10.68 12.19
C ARG A 337 2.35 10.89 11.24
N GLU A 338 3.56 10.87 11.75
CA GLU A 338 4.74 11.41 11.06
C GLU A 338 5.65 10.36 10.45
N GLU A 339 5.60 9.11 10.94
CA GLU A 339 6.55 8.06 10.56
C GLU A 339 5.93 7.03 9.59
N ASP A 340 6.82 6.37 8.86
CA ASP A 340 6.61 5.10 8.17
C ASP A 340 7.38 3.97 8.88
N ASP A 341 7.31 2.74 8.39
CA ASP A 341 8.03 1.61 8.98
C ASP A 341 9.54 1.83 9.05
N PHE A 342 10.11 2.53 8.05
CA PHE A 342 11.53 2.85 8.04
C PHE A 342 11.92 3.75 9.22
N GLY A 343 11.23 4.87 9.38
CA GLY A 343 11.43 5.78 10.49
C GLY A 343 11.09 5.14 11.83
N PHE A 344 10.02 4.37 11.89
CA PHE A 344 9.57 3.67 13.09
C PHE A 344 10.61 2.69 13.63
N ILE A 345 11.10 1.77 12.79
CA ILE A 345 12.15 0.81 13.18
C ILE A 345 13.45 1.53 13.52
N ARG A 346 13.86 2.49 12.70
CA ARG A 346 15.15 3.17 12.85
C ARG A 346 15.24 4.04 14.10
N ASN A 347 14.14 4.69 14.46
CA ASN A 347 14.12 5.67 15.57
C ASN A 347 13.65 5.07 16.90
N TYR A 348 12.81 4.02 16.88
CA TYR A 348 12.09 3.57 18.08
C TYR A 348 12.33 2.11 18.48
N LEU A 349 12.89 1.24 17.64
CA LEU A 349 13.33 -0.08 18.06
C LEU A 349 14.66 0.06 18.82
N ASP A 350 14.66 -0.07 20.14
CA ASP A 350 15.87 -0.01 20.95
C ASP A 350 16.49 -1.40 21.24
N GLN A 351 17.69 -1.41 21.79
CA GLN A 351 18.42 -2.66 22.11
C GLN A 351 17.68 -3.50 23.13
N GLU A 352 17.08 -2.87 24.15
CA GLU A 352 16.35 -3.56 25.21
C GLU A 352 15.16 -4.34 24.64
N LEU A 353 14.37 -3.71 23.78
CA LEU A 353 13.23 -4.36 23.13
C LEU A 353 13.69 -5.44 22.15
N ALA A 354 14.76 -5.19 21.37
CA ALA A 354 15.31 -6.19 20.47
C ALA A 354 15.78 -7.44 21.21
N ASP A 355 16.41 -7.28 22.37
CA ASP A 355 16.84 -8.40 23.22
C ASP A 355 15.63 -9.16 23.83
N GLN A 356 14.59 -8.44 24.26
CA GLN A 356 13.35 -9.03 24.79
C GLN A 356 12.58 -9.86 23.74
N LEU A 357 12.65 -9.45 22.48
CA LEU A 357 11.97 -10.11 21.37
C LEU A 357 12.86 -11.14 20.65
N ASP A 358 14.06 -11.40 21.15
CA ASP A 358 15.06 -12.28 20.52
C ASP A 358 15.35 -11.92 19.05
N LEU A 359 15.34 -10.62 18.73
CA LEU A 359 15.67 -10.10 17.41
C LEU A 359 17.20 -10.01 17.26
N PHE A 360 17.74 -10.89 16.42
CA PHE A 360 19.18 -10.93 16.13
C PHE A 360 19.42 -11.08 14.64
N VAL A 361 20.60 -10.71 14.18
CA VAL A 361 21.04 -11.04 12.82
C VAL A 361 21.50 -12.50 12.82
N TYR A 362 20.87 -13.32 12.01
CA TYR A 362 21.18 -14.76 11.88
C TYR A 362 21.97 -15.06 10.62
N GLU A 363 22.85 -16.02 10.70
CA GLU A 363 23.65 -16.55 9.60
C GLU A 363 23.45 -18.06 9.47
N SER A 364 23.06 -18.51 8.27
CA SER A 364 22.95 -19.94 7.97
C SER A 364 24.31 -20.49 7.52
N ARG A 365 24.76 -21.58 8.13
CA ARG A 365 25.97 -22.28 7.74
C ARG A 365 25.69 -23.33 6.65
N LYS A 366 26.75 -23.75 5.97
CA LYS A 366 26.68 -24.78 4.91
C LYS A 366 26.19 -26.15 5.41
N ASP A 367 26.31 -26.41 6.71
CA ASP A 367 25.82 -27.62 7.40
C ASP A 367 24.33 -27.54 7.78
N GLY A 368 23.66 -26.41 7.48
CA GLY A 368 22.26 -26.15 7.82
C GLY A 368 22.03 -25.61 9.23
N GLU A 369 23.09 -25.44 10.03
CA GLU A 369 22.94 -24.81 11.34
C GLU A 369 22.78 -23.28 11.20
N THR A 370 21.89 -22.70 12.01
CA THR A 370 21.70 -21.26 12.11
C THR A 370 22.31 -20.75 13.40
N ARG A 371 23.11 -19.69 13.31
CA ARG A 371 23.69 -19.04 14.48
C ARG A 371 23.42 -17.53 14.49
N ILE A 372 23.49 -16.93 15.68
CA ILE A 372 23.46 -15.49 15.81
C ILE A 372 24.78 -14.93 15.29
N ALA A 373 24.71 -14.12 14.25
CA ALA A 373 25.86 -13.43 13.65
C ALA A 373 26.12 -12.08 14.31
N ASN A 374 25.07 -11.34 14.66
CA ASN A 374 25.19 -10.04 15.29
C ASN A 374 24.02 -9.76 16.24
N ARG A 375 24.27 -9.02 17.33
CA ARG A 375 23.29 -8.58 18.33
C ARG A 375 23.18 -7.06 18.43
N ASP A 376 24.00 -6.33 17.67
CA ASP A 376 23.99 -4.87 17.66
C ASP A 376 22.72 -4.31 17.03
N ILE A 377 22.12 -3.32 17.69
CA ILE A 377 20.83 -2.76 17.26
C ILE A 377 20.87 -2.14 15.85
N HIS A 378 22.01 -1.57 15.43
CA HIS A 378 22.11 -1.01 14.09
C HIS A 378 22.07 -2.10 13.04
N ALA A 379 22.78 -3.22 13.27
CA ALA A 379 22.76 -4.37 12.38
C ALA A 379 21.37 -5.04 12.34
N ILE A 380 20.67 -5.12 13.47
CA ILE A 380 19.31 -5.65 13.57
C ILE A 380 18.34 -4.79 12.75
N ARG A 381 18.37 -3.47 12.94
CA ARG A 381 17.50 -2.52 12.20
C ARG A 381 17.74 -2.61 10.69
N GLU A 382 19.00 -2.62 10.25
CA GLU A 382 19.32 -2.76 8.82
C GLU A 382 18.86 -4.13 8.25
N ALA A 383 18.94 -5.20 9.05
CA ALA A 383 18.46 -6.52 8.61
C ALA A 383 16.92 -6.63 8.53
N ILE A 384 16.18 -5.82 9.29
CA ILE A 384 14.71 -5.76 9.22
C ILE A 384 14.26 -4.88 8.04
N LEU A 385 15.02 -3.82 7.74
CA LEU A 385 14.68 -2.84 6.70
C LEU A 385 15.20 -3.19 5.30
N GLY A 386 16.14 -4.11 5.17
CA GLY A 386 16.76 -4.56 3.91
C GLY A 386 16.14 -5.77 3.33
#